data_2d9460ff7057b5cebbe91b67625c5dc1
#
_entry.id   2d9460ff7057b5cebbe91b67625c5dc1
#
_cell.length_a   1.000
_cell.length_b   1.000
_cell.length_c   1.000
_cell.angle_alpha   90.00
_cell.angle_beta   90.00
_cell.angle_gamma   90.00
#
_symmetry.space_group_name_H-M   'P 1'
#
loop_
_entity.id
_entity.type
_entity.pdbx_description
1 polymer ?
#
loop_
_entity_poly.entity_id
_entity_poly.type
_entity_poly.pdbx_seq_one_letter_code
_entity_poly.pdbx_strand_id
1 'polypeptide(L)'
;YQPDTILINNTGLEGRGQLGNIELDSVTFERVKPQPINLADSPKYIASEMCEVTCDHWGYAREDLNIKSPALLIEELCACRRYGANFLLNAGPMGDGSLRPIDAAALGILGQWTALFGESIHAPRPSGIAVSGRRRDFLLQDGKSYYLFCFGLDMTADEHVALQAAGE
;
A
#
# COMPACT_ATOMS: atom_id res chain seq x y z
N TYR A 1 29.86 -10.48 11.83
CA TYR A 1 28.91 -11.38 11.17
C TYR A 1 27.61 -11.38 11.96
N GLN A 2 26.51 -10.95 11.36
CA GLN A 2 25.22 -10.80 12.03
C GLN A 2 24.16 -11.58 11.25
N PRO A 3 23.92 -12.85 11.60
CA PRO A 3 23.02 -13.72 10.86
C PRO A 3 21.54 -13.27 10.89
N ASP A 4 21.18 -12.47 11.90
CA ASP A 4 19.81 -11.96 12.08
C ASP A 4 19.60 -10.56 11.49
N THR A 5 20.54 -10.07 10.68
CA THR A 5 20.42 -8.78 10.00
C THR A 5 19.39 -8.86 8.87
N ILE A 6 18.46 -7.92 8.85
CA ILE A 6 17.48 -7.76 7.77
C ILE A 6 18.08 -6.87 6.67
N LEU A 7 18.07 -7.36 5.43
CA LEU A 7 18.55 -6.64 4.27
C LEU A 7 17.36 -6.06 3.49
N ILE A 8 17.34 -4.73 3.36
CA ILE A 8 16.26 -4.02 2.65
C ILE A 8 16.83 -3.33 1.43
N ASN A 9 16.22 -3.55 0.27
CA ASN A 9 16.49 -2.76 -0.93
C ASN A 9 15.51 -1.61 -1.03
N ASN A 10 15.99 -0.39 -0.90
CA ASN A 10 15.17 0.82 -1.10
C ASN A 10 15.38 1.39 -2.52
N THR A 11 16.44 2.13 -2.73
CA THR A 11 16.73 2.81 -4.02
C THR A 11 17.93 2.19 -4.71
N GLY A 12 18.26 0.98 -4.31
CA GLY A 12 19.58 0.49 -4.44
C GLY A 12 20.04 0.10 -5.83
N LEU A 13 20.50 -1.12 -5.93
CA LEU A 13 21.37 -1.55 -7.03
C LEU A 13 20.63 -1.66 -8.36
N GLU A 14 19.32 -1.87 -8.36
CA GLU A 14 18.54 -2.16 -9.58
C GLU A 14 17.22 -1.36 -9.69
N GLY A 15 17.11 -0.26 -8.97
CA GLY A 15 15.92 0.57 -8.98
C GLY A 15 14.93 0.29 -7.84
N ARG A 16 13.89 1.10 -7.77
CA ARG A 16 12.92 1.06 -6.68
C ARG A 16 12.05 -0.19 -6.77
N GLY A 17 11.95 -0.91 -5.66
CA GLY A 17 11.09 -2.08 -5.55
C GLY A 17 11.52 -3.28 -6.40
N GLN A 18 12.79 -3.35 -6.82
CA GLN A 18 13.31 -4.48 -7.60
C GLN A 18 14.16 -5.41 -6.75
N LEU A 19 14.10 -6.71 -7.06
CA LEU A 19 14.94 -7.71 -6.46
C LEU A 19 16.32 -7.68 -7.10
N GLY A 20 17.31 -7.06 -6.42
CA GLY A 20 18.69 -7.01 -6.89
C GLY A 20 19.55 -8.17 -6.40
N ASN A 21 19.12 -8.85 -5.34
CA ASN A 21 19.90 -9.92 -4.72
C ASN A 21 18.98 -10.90 -3.97
N ILE A 22 19.26 -12.17 -4.08
CA ILE A 22 18.55 -13.24 -3.37
C ILE A 22 18.68 -13.16 -1.84
N GLU A 23 19.69 -12.48 -1.34
CA GLU A 23 19.89 -12.24 0.10
C GLU A 23 18.90 -11.23 0.69
N LEU A 24 18.19 -10.47 -0.13
CA LEU A 24 17.23 -9.46 0.34
C LEU A 24 16.07 -10.08 1.11
N ASP A 25 15.72 -9.46 2.23
CA ASP A 25 14.56 -9.83 3.06
C ASP A 25 13.36 -8.93 2.80
N SER A 26 13.60 -7.70 2.33
CA SER A 26 12.54 -6.74 2.03
C SER A 26 12.93 -5.81 0.88
N VAL A 27 11.92 -5.31 0.19
CA VAL A 27 12.05 -4.25 -0.82
C VAL A 27 11.12 -3.09 -0.50
N THR A 28 11.60 -1.88 -0.75
CA THR A 28 10.84 -0.65 -0.58
C THR A 28 10.48 -0.04 -1.93
N PHE A 29 9.18 0.24 -2.13
CA PHE A 29 8.63 0.99 -3.25
C PHE A 29 8.53 2.47 -2.84
N GLU A 30 9.63 3.20 -2.97
CA GLU A 30 9.65 4.61 -2.58
C GLU A 30 8.88 5.46 -3.58
N ARG A 31 7.73 6.00 -3.14
CA ARG A 31 6.82 6.86 -3.95
C ARG A 31 6.33 6.19 -5.24
N VAL A 32 6.29 4.87 -5.25
CA VAL A 32 5.82 4.06 -6.38
C VAL A 32 4.89 2.98 -5.85
N LYS A 33 3.77 2.77 -6.53
CA LYS A 33 2.81 1.72 -6.14
C LYS A 33 3.47 0.34 -6.17
N PRO A 34 3.22 -0.50 -5.17
CA PRO A 34 3.75 -1.86 -5.15
C PRO A 34 3.30 -2.69 -6.35
N GLN A 35 4.07 -3.70 -6.65
CA GLN A 35 3.79 -4.72 -7.66
C GLN A 35 4.09 -6.11 -7.07
N PRO A 36 3.58 -7.18 -7.70
CA PRO A 36 3.87 -8.54 -7.24
C PRO A 36 5.37 -8.84 -7.28
N ILE A 37 5.91 -9.36 -6.17
CA ILE A 37 7.32 -9.77 -6.07
C ILE A 37 7.47 -11.23 -5.61
N ASN A 38 6.49 -11.75 -4.86
CA ASN A 38 6.48 -13.14 -4.41
C ASN A 38 5.77 -14.00 -5.46
N LEU A 39 6.49 -14.38 -6.50
CA LEU A 39 5.99 -15.26 -7.54
C LEU A 39 6.04 -16.73 -7.07
N ALA A 40 5.34 -17.62 -7.77
CA ALA A 40 5.22 -19.03 -7.38
C ALA A 40 6.56 -19.76 -7.28
N ASP A 41 7.55 -19.32 -8.05
CA ASP A 41 8.91 -19.89 -8.11
C ASP A 41 9.94 -19.14 -7.24
N SER A 42 9.47 -18.17 -6.44
CA SER A 42 10.37 -17.42 -5.55
C SER A 42 10.99 -18.34 -4.50
N PRO A 43 12.32 -18.28 -4.30
CA PRO A 43 13.02 -19.20 -3.38
C PRO A 43 12.70 -18.91 -1.91
N LYS A 44 12.26 -17.70 -1.59
CA LYS A 44 11.80 -17.31 -0.25
C LYS A 44 10.77 -16.18 -0.38
N TYR A 45 10.00 -15.98 0.68
CA TYR A 45 9.13 -14.79 0.79
C TYR A 45 9.97 -13.54 1.02
N ILE A 46 9.71 -12.50 0.24
CA ILE A 46 10.31 -11.17 0.39
C ILE A 46 9.23 -10.22 0.89
N ALA A 47 9.46 -9.56 2.00
CA ALA A 47 8.56 -8.52 2.48
C ALA A 47 8.59 -7.32 1.53
N SER A 48 7.52 -6.56 1.49
CA SER A 48 7.48 -5.32 0.72
C SER A 48 6.82 -4.18 1.49
N GLU A 49 7.27 -2.98 1.21
CA GLU A 49 6.76 -1.76 1.79
C GLU A 49 6.71 -0.67 0.73
N MET A 50 5.65 0.11 0.71
CA MET A 50 5.63 1.40 0.02
C MET A 50 5.86 2.49 1.04
N CYS A 51 6.90 3.31 0.87
CA CYS A 51 7.03 4.53 1.63
C CYS A 51 6.59 5.75 0.81
N GLU A 52 5.77 6.58 1.43
CA GLU A 52 5.14 7.73 0.81
C GLU A 52 5.07 8.90 1.80
N VAL A 53 4.79 10.09 1.29
CA VAL A 53 4.67 11.32 2.08
C VAL A 53 3.30 11.95 1.91
N THR A 54 2.86 12.74 2.88
CA THR A 54 1.61 13.51 2.80
C THR A 54 1.65 14.66 1.80
N CYS A 55 2.85 15.04 1.33
CA CYS A 55 3.08 16.15 0.39
C CYS A 55 4.24 15.82 -0.56
N ASP A 56 4.96 16.80 -1.12
CA ASP A 56 6.08 16.54 -2.04
C ASP A 56 7.41 16.30 -1.31
N HIS A 57 7.59 16.83 -0.11
CA HIS A 57 8.84 16.76 0.63
C HIS A 57 8.79 15.75 1.78
N TRP A 58 9.87 15.01 2.00
CA TRP A 58 10.00 14.09 3.12
C TRP A 58 10.00 14.79 4.48
N GLY A 59 10.65 15.93 4.57
CA GLY A 59 10.66 16.81 5.74
C GLY A 59 9.64 17.92 5.60
N TYR A 60 9.47 18.70 6.68
CA TYR A 60 8.64 19.90 6.65
C TYR A 60 9.22 20.94 5.67
N ALA A 61 8.38 21.37 4.74
CA ALA A 61 8.65 22.50 3.86
C ALA A 61 7.46 23.45 3.92
N ARG A 62 7.68 24.69 4.39
CA ARG A 62 6.63 25.67 4.63
C ARG A 62 5.82 25.98 3.37
N GLU A 63 6.48 26.07 2.23
CA GLU A 63 5.92 26.44 0.95
C GLU A 63 5.33 25.25 0.16
N ASP A 64 5.44 24.03 0.72
CA ASP A 64 4.86 22.84 0.10
C ASP A 64 3.37 22.75 0.41
N LEU A 65 2.57 23.12 -0.57
CA LEU A 65 1.11 23.10 -0.52
C LEU A 65 0.51 21.95 -1.37
N ASN A 66 1.35 21.07 -1.92
CA ASN A 66 0.94 19.91 -2.71
C ASN A 66 0.52 18.74 -1.81
N ILE A 67 -0.49 18.99 -0.97
CA ILE A 67 -0.97 18.02 0.01
C ILE A 67 -1.82 16.95 -0.68
N LYS A 68 -1.46 15.69 -0.46
CA LYS A 68 -2.26 14.56 -0.93
C LYS A 68 -3.62 14.52 -0.23
N SER A 69 -4.67 14.29 -1.00
CA SER A 69 -5.99 14.14 -0.42
C SER A 69 -6.08 12.85 0.42
N PRO A 70 -6.89 12.84 1.49
CA PRO A 70 -7.15 11.62 2.26
C PRO A 70 -7.65 10.45 1.38
N ALA A 71 -8.44 10.73 0.35
CA ALA A 71 -8.90 9.72 -0.60
C ALA A 71 -7.72 9.05 -1.34
N LEU A 72 -6.73 9.85 -1.78
CA LEU A 72 -5.52 9.31 -2.42
C LEU A 72 -4.70 8.46 -1.43
N LEU A 73 -4.53 8.89 -0.19
CA LEU A 73 -3.80 8.15 0.84
C LEU A 73 -4.48 6.81 1.18
N ILE A 74 -5.81 6.79 1.25
CA ILE A 74 -6.60 5.56 1.42
C ILE A 74 -6.41 4.64 0.20
N GLU A 75 -6.45 5.19 -1.00
CA GLU A 75 -6.21 4.42 -2.22
C GLU A 75 -4.81 3.79 -2.25
N GLU A 76 -3.79 4.52 -1.81
CA GLU A 76 -2.41 4.02 -1.73
C GLU A 76 -2.26 2.92 -0.68
N LEU A 77 -2.89 3.07 0.49
CA LEU A 77 -3.00 2.01 1.48
C LEU A 77 -3.64 0.75 0.90
N CYS A 78 -4.78 0.90 0.21
CA CYS A 78 -5.45 -0.22 -0.44
C CYS A 78 -4.58 -0.87 -1.53
N ALA A 79 -3.86 -0.06 -2.32
CA ALA A 79 -2.93 -0.57 -3.33
C ALA A 79 -1.79 -1.40 -2.71
N CYS A 80 -1.29 -0.99 -1.54
CA CYS A 80 -0.31 -1.79 -0.78
C CYS A 80 -0.91 -3.13 -0.37
N ARG A 81 -2.12 -3.13 0.17
CA ARG A 81 -2.79 -4.37 0.61
C ARG A 81 -3.07 -5.33 -0.54
N ARG A 82 -3.35 -4.83 -1.73
CA ARG A 82 -3.51 -5.64 -2.93
C ARG A 82 -2.36 -6.61 -3.17
N TYR A 83 -1.14 -6.21 -2.85
CA TYR A 83 0.08 -7.01 -3.07
C TYR A 83 0.73 -7.50 -1.77
N GLY A 84 0.04 -7.34 -0.63
CA GLY A 84 0.57 -7.75 0.67
C GLY A 84 1.69 -6.86 1.19
N ALA A 85 1.86 -5.66 0.63
CA ALA A 85 2.85 -4.69 1.07
C ALA A 85 2.40 -3.92 2.31
N ASN A 86 3.37 -3.49 3.12
CA ASN A 86 3.16 -2.51 4.17
C ASN A 86 3.05 -1.10 3.55
N PHE A 87 2.31 -0.20 4.22
CA PHE A 87 2.24 1.21 3.87
C PHE A 87 2.86 2.06 4.96
N LEU A 88 4.00 2.68 4.67
CA LEU A 88 4.70 3.62 5.53
C LEU A 88 4.40 5.05 5.05
N LEU A 89 3.54 5.76 5.78
CA LEU A 89 3.19 7.15 5.47
C LEU A 89 3.96 8.11 6.35
N ASN A 90 4.76 8.96 5.74
CA ASN A 90 5.56 9.97 6.40
C ASN A 90 4.87 11.35 6.39
N ALA A 91 4.95 12.05 7.50
CA ALA A 91 4.58 13.46 7.62
C ALA A 91 5.73 14.22 8.31
N GLY A 92 6.23 15.28 7.67
CA GLY A 92 7.34 16.07 8.17
C GLY A 92 6.93 16.95 9.36
N PRO A 93 7.51 16.79 10.56
CA PRO A 93 7.21 17.64 11.70
C PRO A 93 7.73 19.07 11.50
N MET A 94 7.03 20.05 12.03
CA MET A 94 7.47 21.44 12.10
C MET A 94 8.63 21.59 13.09
N GLY A 95 9.24 22.77 13.13
CA GLY A 95 10.43 23.02 13.96
C GLY A 95 10.20 22.88 15.48
N ASP A 96 8.95 22.93 15.93
CA ASP A 96 8.55 22.69 17.32
C ASP A 96 8.16 21.21 17.61
N GLY A 97 8.30 20.34 16.58
CA GLY A 97 7.96 18.93 16.67
C GLY A 97 6.48 18.60 16.40
N SER A 98 5.62 19.59 16.21
CA SER A 98 4.20 19.35 15.87
C SER A 98 4.01 19.05 14.37
N LEU A 99 2.90 18.41 14.03
CA LEU A 99 2.48 18.26 12.64
C LEU A 99 1.70 19.49 12.16
N ARG A 100 1.80 19.80 10.86
CA ARG A 100 0.89 20.79 10.28
C ARG A 100 -0.56 20.36 10.51
N PRO A 101 -1.49 21.30 10.80
CA PRO A 101 -2.90 20.96 10.99
C PRO A 101 -3.50 20.14 9.83
N ILE A 102 -3.07 20.40 8.60
CA ILE A 102 -3.56 19.70 7.42
C ILE A 102 -3.05 18.25 7.36
N ASP A 103 -1.79 17.98 7.74
CA ASP A 103 -1.25 16.61 7.83
C ASP A 103 -1.97 15.85 8.95
N ALA A 104 -2.15 16.47 10.10
CA ALA A 104 -2.88 15.89 11.22
C ALA A 104 -4.34 15.55 10.84
N ALA A 105 -5.00 16.42 10.08
CA ALA A 105 -6.36 16.18 9.59
C ALA A 105 -6.40 15.01 8.60
N ALA A 106 -5.48 14.95 7.65
CA ALA A 106 -5.39 13.85 6.67
C ALA A 106 -5.14 12.49 7.37
N LEU A 107 -4.20 12.45 8.32
CA LEU A 107 -3.92 11.26 9.13
C LEU A 107 -5.13 10.88 10.00
N GLY A 108 -5.84 11.87 10.55
CA GLY A 108 -7.07 11.65 11.33
C GLY A 108 -8.18 10.99 10.48
N ILE A 109 -8.38 11.44 9.25
CA ILE A 109 -9.35 10.84 8.32
C ILE A 109 -8.93 9.42 7.95
N LEU A 110 -7.66 9.19 7.64
CA LEU A 110 -7.13 7.84 7.39
C LEU A 110 -7.33 6.92 8.59
N GLY A 111 -7.08 7.44 9.81
CA GLY A 111 -7.31 6.72 11.06
C GLY A 111 -8.78 6.36 11.27
N GLN A 112 -9.72 7.27 11.00
CA GLN A 112 -11.16 6.99 11.06
C GLN A 112 -11.58 5.93 10.04
N TRP A 113 -11.06 6.02 8.82
CA TRP A 113 -11.32 5.04 7.77
C TRP A 113 -10.81 3.64 8.17
N THR A 114 -9.58 3.55 8.68
CA THR A 114 -9.01 2.28 9.14
C THR A 114 -9.72 1.73 10.37
N ALA A 115 -10.27 2.58 11.24
CA ALA A 115 -11.10 2.13 12.37
C ALA A 115 -12.42 1.49 11.90
N LEU A 116 -13.01 1.99 10.82
CA LEU A 116 -14.24 1.42 10.24
C LEU A 116 -13.98 0.15 9.43
N PHE A 117 -12.90 0.10 8.67
CA PHE A 117 -12.62 -0.94 7.69
C PHE A 117 -11.41 -1.81 8.04
N GLY A 118 -10.87 -1.69 9.26
CA GLY A 118 -9.66 -2.38 9.70
C GLY A 118 -9.73 -3.90 9.55
N GLU A 119 -10.90 -4.50 9.69
CA GLU A 119 -11.12 -5.92 9.44
C GLU A 119 -10.70 -6.33 8.03
N SER A 120 -11.02 -5.50 7.03
CA SER A 120 -10.66 -5.76 5.62
C SER A 120 -9.18 -5.45 5.30
N ILE A 121 -8.47 -4.73 6.18
CA ILE A 121 -7.11 -4.23 5.92
C ILE A 121 -6.04 -5.02 6.67
N HIS A 122 -6.24 -5.34 7.96
CA HIS A 122 -5.14 -5.83 8.79
C HIS A 122 -4.84 -7.32 8.60
N ALA A 123 -5.85 -8.18 8.68
CA ALA A 123 -5.68 -9.62 8.63
C ALA A 123 -5.71 -10.23 7.22
N PRO A 124 -6.60 -9.78 6.30
CA PRO A 124 -6.76 -10.43 5.01
C PRO A 124 -5.51 -10.34 4.13
N ARG A 125 -5.35 -11.33 3.27
CA ARG A 125 -4.26 -11.44 2.29
C ARG A 125 -4.80 -11.46 0.87
N PRO A 126 -3.98 -11.19 -0.16
CA PRO A 126 -4.41 -11.33 -1.56
C PRO A 126 -5.03 -12.71 -1.80
N SER A 127 -6.24 -12.73 -2.39
CA SER A 127 -7.03 -13.97 -2.54
C SER A 127 -6.58 -14.86 -3.70
N GLY A 128 -5.80 -14.32 -4.64
CA GLY A 128 -5.51 -14.98 -5.91
C GLY A 128 -6.68 -14.98 -6.91
N ILE A 129 -7.85 -14.51 -6.51
CA ILE A 129 -9.04 -14.40 -7.37
C ILE A 129 -8.97 -13.10 -8.17
N ALA A 130 -9.06 -13.20 -9.48
CA ALA A 130 -9.10 -12.03 -10.35
C ALA A 130 -10.49 -11.38 -10.34
N VAL A 131 -10.50 -10.05 -10.31
CA VAL A 131 -11.71 -9.25 -10.47
C VAL A 131 -11.77 -8.79 -11.92
N SER A 132 -12.80 -9.18 -12.66
CA SER A 132 -12.93 -8.87 -14.07
C SER A 132 -13.56 -7.49 -14.31
N GLY A 133 -13.21 -6.86 -15.43
CA GLY A 133 -13.82 -5.63 -15.90
C GLY A 133 -13.22 -4.34 -15.33
N ARG A 134 -12.52 -4.38 -14.20
CA ARG A 134 -11.95 -3.20 -13.55
C ARG A 134 -10.50 -3.45 -13.12
N ARG A 135 -9.54 -2.82 -13.79
CA ARG A 135 -8.09 -3.05 -13.56
C ARG A 135 -7.62 -2.73 -12.14
N ARG A 136 -8.33 -1.86 -11.42
CA ARG A 136 -7.95 -1.40 -10.08
C ARG A 136 -8.60 -2.20 -8.96
N ASP A 137 -9.73 -2.85 -9.25
CA ASP A 137 -10.46 -3.62 -8.25
C ASP A 137 -9.72 -4.91 -7.89
N PHE A 138 -9.83 -5.34 -6.65
CA PHE A 138 -9.16 -6.53 -6.15
C PHE A 138 -9.89 -7.13 -4.96
N LEU A 139 -9.52 -8.36 -4.60
CA LEU A 139 -10.13 -9.13 -3.55
C LEU A 139 -9.07 -9.56 -2.53
N LEU A 140 -9.34 -9.30 -1.26
CA LEU A 140 -8.60 -9.89 -0.15
C LEU A 140 -9.44 -10.98 0.52
N GLN A 141 -8.78 -11.87 1.28
CA GLN A 141 -9.41 -13.00 1.94
C GLN A 141 -8.72 -13.29 3.28
N ASP A 142 -9.48 -13.69 4.29
CA ASP A 142 -8.98 -14.11 5.61
C ASP A 142 -9.27 -15.60 5.93
N GLY A 143 -9.60 -16.38 4.92
CA GLY A 143 -9.96 -17.80 5.01
C GLY A 143 -11.46 -18.06 5.21
N LYS A 144 -12.24 -17.09 5.66
CA LYS A 144 -13.70 -17.19 5.87
C LYS A 144 -14.46 -16.14 5.09
N SER A 145 -13.90 -14.96 4.98
CA SER A 145 -14.53 -13.79 4.36
C SER A 145 -13.72 -13.29 3.18
N TYR A 146 -14.43 -12.74 2.20
CA TYR A 146 -13.83 -12.05 1.08
C TYR A 146 -14.15 -10.56 1.18
N TYR A 147 -13.16 -9.72 0.96
CA TYR A 147 -13.26 -8.27 1.00
C TYR A 147 -12.96 -7.73 -0.38
N LEU A 148 -14.00 -7.19 -1.03
CA LEU A 148 -13.90 -6.62 -2.36
C LEU A 148 -13.61 -5.12 -2.26
N PHE A 149 -12.52 -4.70 -2.87
CA PHE A 149 -12.13 -3.30 -3.00
C PHE A 149 -12.50 -2.79 -4.38
N CYS A 150 -13.46 -1.87 -4.45
CA CYS A 150 -13.94 -1.27 -5.68
C CYS A 150 -13.54 0.20 -5.75
N PHE A 151 -13.04 0.62 -6.91
CA PHE A 151 -12.60 1.98 -7.17
C PHE A 151 -13.46 2.65 -8.25
N GLY A 152 -13.87 3.90 -7.98
CA GLY A 152 -14.59 4.70 -8.96
C GLY A 152 -15.95 4.13 -9.34
N LEU A 153 -16.70 3.63 -8.36
CA LEU A 153 -18.09 3.23 -8.56
C LEU A 153 -18.92 4.45 -8.98
N ASP A 154 -19.67 4.30 -10.05
CA ASP A 154 -20.65 5.29 -10.46
C ASP A 154 -21.96 5.00 -9.71
N MET A 155 -22.43 5.96 -8.93
CA MET A 155 -23.67 5.84 -8.18
C MET A 155 -24.93 5.89 -9.05
N THR A 156 -24.79 6.21 -10.34
CA THR A 156 -25.91 6.36 -11.28
C THR A 156 -26.09 5.17 -12.22
N ALA A 157 -25.19 4.20 -12.23
CA ALA A 157 -25.22 3.04 -13.10
C ALA A 157 -25.45 1.74 -12.32
N ASP A 158 -26.15 0.79 -12.94
CA ASP A 158 -26.21 -0.60 -12.47
C ASP A 158 -24.86 -1.27 -12.72
N GLU A 159 -23.92 -1.06 -11.82
CA GLU A 159 -22.59 -1.62 -11.91
C GLU A 159 -22.52 -2.98 -11.21
N HIS A 160 -21.97 -3.96 -11.90
CA HIS A 160 -21.64 -5.26 -11.31
C HIS A 160 -20.17 -5.58 -11.51
N VAL A 161 -19.63 -6.25 -10.51
CA VAL A 161 -18.27 -6.74 -10.51
C VAL A 161 -18.32 -8.25 -10.67
N ALA A 162 -17.66 -8.76 -11.71
CA ALA A 162 -17.54 -10.20 -11.89
C ALA A 162 -16.22 -10.70 -11.25
N LEU A 163 -16.33 -11.80 -10.52
CA LEU A 163 -15.19 -12.49 -9.92
C LEU A 163 -14.85 -13.70 -10.77
N GLN A 164 -13.58 -13.86 -11.13
CA GLN A 164 -13.09 -15.04 -11.82
C GLN A 164 -12.14 -15.78 -10.88
N ALA A 165 -12.52 -16.97 -10.44
CA ALA A 165 -11.57 -17.86 -9.80
C ALA A 165 -10.45 -18.16 -10.81
N ALA A 166 -9.19 -18.13 -10.35
CA ALA A 166 -8.11 -18.67 -11.14
C ALA A 166 -8.46 -20.14 -11.41
N GLY A 167 -8.56 -20.54 -12.67
CA GLY A 167 -8.83 -21.91 -13.05
C GLY A 167 -7.76 -22.84 -12.48
N GLU A 168 -8.21 -24.00 -12.00
CA GLU A 168 -7.32 -25.11 -11.67
C GLU A 168 -6.53 -25.58 -12.91
#